data_ba333714de6de4d2eb576207fce44cc2
#
_entry.id   ba333714de6de4d2eb576207fce44cc2
#
_cell.length_a   1.000
_cell.length_b   1.000
_cell.length_c   1.000
_cell.angle_alpha   90.00
_cell.angle_beta   90.00
_cell.angle_gamma   90.00
#
_symmetry.space_group_name_H-M   'P 1'
#
loop_
_entity.id
_entity.type
_entity.pdbx_description
1 polymer ?
#
loop_
_entity_poly.entity_id
_entity_poly.type
_entity_poly.pdbx_seq_one_letter_code
_entity_poly.pdbx_strand_id
1 'polypeptide(L)'
;MRRLGIPAVVLAHLWCAHALAALDVNPARPITHRVTVQLIQTALDNGTSPATVFGNATQRAAIEAGIDTIWAQAGIDIYFLPDIVRYDDTFAYQGTSGSGTRPTSDLNTIRTNAQREGGILNADSSVLNMFMVNVVPGFAPLGENNAAGLARIAANGIAAFTGDNLLTFAGGRDVVASVMAHEIGHNLGLNHTANGGANLMSPQGTTEQLDQSQINTVFSATSFVKQLPATLAGDFNGDGTVDAADYSIWRDSLGGTYTAAQYNDWKNHFGDSRDGAGASLPHAGIPGATGSAGSVPEPATISLLLLTLLTLATHRRSFAPRSFGATT
;
A
#
# COMPACT_ATOMS: atom_id res chain seq x y z
N MET A 1 -62.27 29.41 7.08
CA MET A 1 -61.24 28.74 6.28
C MET A 1 -60.05 28.40 7.19
N ARG A 2 -59.93 27.15 7.61
CA ARG A 2 -58.82 26.67 8.46
C ARG A 2 -57.76 26.06 7.54
N ARG A 3 -56.54 26.63 7.57
CA ARG A 3 -55.39 26.06 6.86
C ARG A 3 -54.81 24.93 7.71
N LEU A 4 -54.88 23.71 7.17
CA LEU A 4 -54.14 22.57 7.69
C LEU A 4 -52.66 22.72 7.31
N GLY A 5 -51.81 22.84 8.32
CA GLY A 5 -50.37 22.75 8.15
C GLY A 5 -49.95 21.27 8.05
N ILE A 6 -49.25 20.93 6.98
CA ILE A 6 -48.61 19.60 6.78
C ILE A 6 -47.32 19.60 7.59
N PRO A 7 -47.13 18.61 8.51
CA PRO A 7 -45.84 18.52 9.17
C PRO A 7 -44.76 18.01 8.19
N ALA A 8 -43.64 18.72 8.07
CA ALA A 8 -42.48 18.28 7.36
C ALA A 8 -41.88 17.06 8.10
N VAL A 9 -41.96 15.88 7.50
CA VAL A 9 -41.26 14.70 7.95
C VAL A 9 -39.81 14.84 7.53
N VAL A 10 -38.93 15.16 8.48
CA VAL A 10 -37.48 15.08 8.30
C VAL A 10 -37.10 13.60 8.29
N LEU A 11 -36.86 13.03 7.11
CA LEU A 11 -36.23 11.73 6.99
C LEU A 11 -34.75 11.89 7.38
N ALA A 12 -34.45 11.58 8.63
CA ALA A 12 -33.08 11.35 9.05
C ALA A 12 -32.60 10.07 8.34
N HIS A 13 -31.78 10.22 7.31
CA HIS A 13 -31.03 9.09 6.75
C HIS A 13 -30.01 8.68 7.81
N LEU A 14 -30.31 7.62 8.56
CA LEU A 14 -29.32 6.87 9.29
C LEU A 14 -28.36 6.27 8.23
N TRP A 15 -27.25 6.92 8.04
CA TRP A 15 -26.08 6.29 7.46
C TRP A 15 -25.61 5.24 8.46
N CYS A 16 -26.07 4.00 8.26
CA CYS A 16 -25.46 2.85 8.90
C CYS A 16 -24.05 2.78 8.33
N ALA A 17 -23.08 3.34 9.05
CA ALA A 17 -21.67 3.07 8.79
C ALA A 17 -21.51 1.56 9.02
N HIS A 18 -21.55 0.78 7.92
CA HIS A 18 -21.09 -0.59 7.98
C HIS A 18 -19.63 -0.49 8.35
N ALA A 19 -19.28 -0.87 9.59
CA ALA A 19 -17.89 -1.07 9.96
C ALA A 19 -17.30 -2.01 8.91
N LEU A 20 -16.32 -1.53 8.15
CA LEU A 20 -15.48 -2.38 7.32
C LEU A 20 -14.96 -3.46 8.26
N ALA A 21 -15.14 -4.73 7.91
CA ALA A 21 -14.56 -5.81 8.70
C ALA A 21 -13.05 -5.51 8.78
N ALA A 22 -12.57 -5.21 9.98
CA ALA A 22 -11.16 -4.94 10.18
C ALA A 22 -10.38 -6.24 9.94
N LEU A 23 -9.21 -6.13 9.30
CA LEU A 23 -8.26 -7.24 9.23
C LEU A 23 -7.90 -7.69 10.65
N ASP A 24 -7.94 -8.99 10.90
CA ASP A 24 -7.55 -9.58 12.18
C ASP A 24 -6.09 -10.05 12.11
N VAL A 25 -5.19 -9.13 12.46
CA VAL A 25 -3.74 -9.29 12.40
C VAL A 25 -3.10 -9.17 13.79
N ASN A 26 -1.93 -9.77 13.98
CA ASN A 26 -1.11 -9.48 15.16
C ASN A 26 -0.61 -8.04 15.13
N PRO A 27 -0.18 -7.47 16.28
CA PRO A 27 0.41 -6.13 16.32
C PRO A 27 1.56 -5.96 15.33
N ALA A 28 1.58 -4.81 14.65
CA ALA A 28 2.65 -4.46 13.72
C ALA A 28 4.01 -4.37 14.42
N ARG A 29 5.06 -4.76 13.71
CA ARG A 29 6.46 -4.61 14.12
C ARG A 29 7.08 -3.42 13.37
N PRO A 30 8.19 -2.86 13.86
CA PRO A 30 8.95 -1.90 13.08
C PRO A 30 9.29 -2.47 11.69
N ILE A 31 9.00 -1.72 10.66
CA ILE A 31 9.30 -2.13 9.28
C ILE A 31 10.82 -2.08 9.07
N THR A 32 11.40 -3.22 8.76
CA THR A 32 12.84 -3.40 8.57
C THR A 32 13.19 -4.06 7.24
N HIS A 33 12.20 -4.57 6.55
CA HIS A 33 12.37 -5.28 5.28
C HIS A 33 11.29 -4.89 4.29
N ARG A 34 11.55 -5.13 3.01
CA ARG A 34 10.64 -4.89 1.89
C ARG A 34 10.57 -6.09 0.98
N VAL A 35 9.39 -6.34 0.44
CA VAL A 35 9.14 -7.21 -0.71
C VAL A 35 8.55 -6.34 -1.81
N THR A 36 9.17 -6.37 -3.00
CA THR A 36 8.68 -5.60 -4.15
C THR A 36 7.86 -6.50 -5.06
N VAL A 37 6.72 -6.00 -5.53
CA VAL A 37 5.78 -6.72 -6.38
C VAL A 37 5.52 -5.93 -7.66
N GLN A 38 5.64 -6.59 -8.82
CA GLN A 38 5.21 -6.08 -10.11
C GLN A 38 3.85 -6.68 -10.47
N LEU A 39 2.86 -5.83 -10.75
CA LEU A 39 1.58 -6.25 -11.28
C LEU A 39 1.66 -6.39 -12.80
N ILE A 40 1.15 -7.51 -13.32
CA ILE A 40 1.11 -7.82 -14.75
C ILE A 40 -0.35 -8.05 -15.12
N GLN A 41 -0.92 -7.17 -15.91
CA GLN A 41 -2.30 -7.25 -16.40
C GLN A 41 -2.37 -8.09 -17.66
N THR A 42 -2.99 -9.26 -17.60
CA THR A 42 -3.21 -10.10 -18.78
C THR A 42 -4.48 -9.69 -19.54
N ALA A 43 -4.56 -10.04 -20.82
CA ALA A 43 -5.72 -9.87 -21.68
C ALA A 43 -5.72 -10.90 -22.80
N LEU A 44 -6.73 -10.85 -23.66
CA LEU A 44 -6.74 -11.62 -24.90
C LEU A 44 -5.64 -11.12 -25.85
N ASP A 45 -5.18 -11.97 -26.79
CA ASP A 45 -4.11 -11.65 -27.75
C ASP A 45 -4.33 -10.38 -28.57
N ASN A 46 -5.59 -9.99 -28.75
CA ASN A 46 -5.96 -8.73 -29.44
C ASN A 46 -6.02 -7.51 -28.49
N GLY A 47 -5.59 -7.65 -27.25
CA GLY A 47 -5.61 -6.60 -26.25
C GLY A 47 -6.99 -6.29 -25.63
N THR A 48 -8.04 -7.04 -26.00
CA THR A 48 -9.37 -6.84 -25.41
C THR A 48 -9.54 -7.62 -24.10
N SER A 49 -10.56 -7.27 -23.32
CA SER A 49 -10.91 -7.93 -22.06
C SER A 49 -9.75 -7.99 -21.03
N PRO A 50 -9.12 -6.85 -20.70
CA PRO A 50 -8.04 -6.88 -19.69
C PRO A 50 -8.56 -7.38 -18.34
N ALA A 51 -7.76 -8.18 -17.66
CA ALA A 51 -8.04 -8.60 -16.29
C ALA A 51 -8.13 -7.39 -15.36
N THR A 52 -9.00 -7.47 -14.35
CA THR A 52 -9.10 -6.44 -13.32
C THR A 52 -7.83 -6.40 -12.47
N VAL A 53 -7.34 -5.18 -12.19
CA VAL A 53 -6.18 -4.96 -11.33
C VAL A 53 -6.61 -4.07 -10.16
N PHE A 54 -7.10 -4.67 -9.09
CA PHE A 54 -7.53 -4.00 -7.85
C PHE A 54 -8.51 -2.83 -8.04
N GLY A 55 -9.20 -2.76 -9.18
CA GLY A 55 -10.19 -1.73 -9.46
C GLY A 55 -9.60 -0.36 -9.81
N ASN A 56 -10.25 0.72 -9.34
CA ASN A 56 -9.75 2.09 -9.55
C ASN A 56 -8.61 2.45 -8.58
N ALA A 57 -7.98 3.60 -8.79
CA ALA A 57 -6.82 4.05 -7.99
C ALA A 57 -7.08 4.06 -6.47
N THR A 58 -8.27 4.50 -6.03
CA THR A 58 -8.64 4.52 -4.60
C THR A 58 -8.80 3.10 -4.05
N GLN A 59 -9.40 2.20 -4.82
CA GLN A 59 -9.57 0.81 -4.45
C GLN A 59 -8.22 0.10 -4.41
N ARG A 60 -7.37 0.34 -5.41
CA ARG A 60 -6.01 -0.18 -5.46
C ARG A 60 -5.22 0.25 -4.21
N ALA A 61 -5.19 1.54 -3.89
CA ALA A 61 -4.50 2.03 -2.71
C ALA A 61 -5.02 1.39 -1.40
N ALA A 62 -6.33 1.17 -1.29
CA ALA A 62 -6.91 0.53 -0.11
C ALA A 62 -6.51 -0.96 0.01
N ILE A 63 -6.47 -1.70 -1.11
CA ILE A 63 -6.05 -3.10 -1.13
C ILE A 63 -4.56 -3.21 -0.82
N GLU A 64 -3.71 -2.39 -1.44
CA GLU A 64 -2.27 -2.35 -1.17
C GLU A 64 -2.00 -2.04 0.31
N ALA A 65 -2.68 -1.03 0.90
CA ALA A 65 -2.58 -0.73 2.32
C ALA A 65 -3.07 -1.88 3.22
N GLY A 66 -4.08 -2.64 2.80
CA GLY A 66 -4.53 -3.85 3.50
C GLY A 66 -3.45 -4.93 3.51
N ILE A 67 -2.79 -5.16 2.37
CA ILE A 67 -1.68 -6.12 2.24
C ILE A 67 -0.50 -5.68 3.14
N ASP A 68 -0.16 -4.39 3.14
CA ASP A 68 0.88 -3.85 4.02
C ASP A 68 0.54 -4.04 5.50
N THR A 69 -0.71 -3.80 5.88
CA THR A 69 -1.19 -4.03 7.25
C THR A 69 -1.00 -5.49 7.67
N ILE A 70 -1.29 -6.44 6.77
CA ILE A 70 -1.10 -7.86 7.02
C ILE A 70 0.39 -8.18 7.23
N TRP A 71 1.28 -7.68 6.36
CA TRP A 71 2.70 -8.00 6.43
C TRP A 71 3.47 -7.17 7.47
N ALA A 72 2.91 -6.06 7.95
CA ALA A 72 3.49 -5.28 9.04
C ALA A 72 3.66 -6.08 10.34
N GLN A 73 2.85 -7.13 10.58
CA GLN A 73 3.05 -8.03 11.72
C GLN A 73 4.38 -8.80 11.66
N ALA A 74 4.96 -8.94 10.47
CA ALA A 74 6.29 -9.49 10.26
C ALA A 74 7.39 -8.40 10.17
N GLY A 75 7.04 -7.11 10.18
CA GLY A 75 7.99 -6.02 9.96
C GLY A 75 8.42 -5.89 8.50
N ILE A 76 7.55 -6.29 7.57
CA ILE A 76 7.77 -6.26 6.12
C ILE A 76 6.80 -5.27 5.48
N ASP A 77 7.31 -4.40 4.63
CA ASP A 77 6.60 -3.51 3.71
C ASP A 77 6.43 -4.23 2.35
N ILE A 78 5.23 -4.23 1.79
CA ILE A 78 4.96 -4.79 0.45
C ILE A 78 4.82 -3.64 -0.54
N TYR A 79 5.89 -3.38 -1.28
CA TYR A 79 5.94 -2.28 -2.23
C TYR A 79 5.50 -2.73 -3.63
N PHE A 80 4.35 -2.25 -4.08
CA PHE A 80 3.89 -2.45 -5.44
C PHE A 80 4.52 -1.42 -6.38
N LEU A 81 5.15 -1.89 -7.46
CA LEU A 81 5.67 -0.98 -8.47
C LEU A 81 4.51 -0.15 -9.07
N PRO A 82 4.74 1.15 -9.34
CA PRO A 82 3.67 2.05 -9.80
C PRO A 82 3.12 1.64 -11.16
N ASP A 83 3.99 1.14 -12.04
CA ASP A 83 3.63 0.77 -13.40
C ASP A 83 3.06 -0.65 -13.45
N ILE A 84 1.93 -0.81 -14.15
CA ILE A 84 1.33 -2.11 -14.44
C ILE A 84 1.83 -2.55 -15.82
N VAL A 85 2.49 -3.71 -15.87
CA VAL A 85 2.94 -4.29 -17.14
C VAL A 85 1.75 -4.90 -17.87
N ARG A 86 1.62 -4.61 -19.16
CA ARG A 86 0.60 -5.22 -20.00
C ARG A 86 1.13 -6.51 -20.64
N TYR A 87 0.30 -7.56 -20.64
CA TYR A 87 0.61 -8.86 -21.23
C TYR A 87 -0.60 -9.40 -21.99
N ASP A 88 -0.66 -9.18 -23.28
CA ASP A 88 -1.74 -9.62 -24.18
C ASP A 88 -1.50 -11.05 -24.64
N ASP A 89 -1.85 -12.03 -23.80
CA ASP A 89 -1.70 -13.47 -24.01
C ASP A 89 -2.97 -14.18 -23.50
N THR A 90 -3.74 -14.71 -24.45
CA THR A 90 -5.00 -15.43 -24.16
C THR A 90 -4.77 -16.63 -23.24
N PHE A 91 -3.64 -17.32 -23.38
CA PHE A 91 -3.33 -18.44 -22.51
C PHE A 91 -3.06 -17.94 -21.08
N ALA A 92 -2.31 -16.86 -20.90
CA ALA A 92 -2.10 -16.27 -19.58
C ALA A 92 -3.42 -15.79 -18.98
N TYR A 93 -4.28 -15.15 -19.75
CA TYR A 93 -5.56 -14.59 -19.32
C TYR A 93 -6.53 -15.68 -18.83
N GLN A 94 -6.76 -16.76 -19.61
CA GLN A 94 -7.84 -17.72 -19.31
C GLN A 94 -7.50 -19.20 -19.55
N GLY A 95 -6.30 -19.53 -20.04
CA GLY A 95 -5.93 -20.90 -20.42
C GLY A 95 -6.49 -21.34 -21.77
N THR A 96 -6.38 -22.63 -22.07
CA THR A 96 -6.81 -23.21 -23.36
C THR A 96 -8.27 -23.59 -23.41
N SER A 97 -8.93 -23.80 -22.27
CA SER A 97 -10.32 -24.27 -22.19
C SER A 97 -11.16 -23.25 -21.40
N GLY A 98 -12.04 -22.52 -22.08
CA GLY A 98 -12.90 -21.50 -21.47
C GLY A 98 -13.95 -21.98 -20.46
N SER A 99 -14.03 -23.29 -20.17
CA SER A 99 -15.01 -23.85 -19.22
C SER A 99 -14.48 -25.10 -18.55
N GLY A 100 -13.95 -24.98 -17.39
CA GLY A 100 -13.45 -26.12 -16.61
C GLY A 100 -12.33 -25.68 -15.68
N THR A 101 -11.90 -26.59 -14.81
CA THR A 101 -10.78 -26.31 -13.91
C THR A 101 -9.48 -26.22 -14.73
N ARG A 102 -8.84 -25.07 -14.67
CA ARG A 102 -7.55 -24.82 -15.30
C ARG A 102 -6.45 -25.60 -14.57
N PRO A 103 -5.51 -26.29 -15.25
CA PRO A 103 -4.40 -26.99 -14.60
C PRO A 103 -3.53 -26.04 -13.77
N THR A 104 -3.14 -26.44 -12.55
CA THR A 104 -2.21 -25.65 -11.71
C THR A 104 -0.84 -25.46 -12.35
N SER A 105 -0.41 -26.42 -13.20
CA SER A 105 0.83 -26.34 -14.00
C SER A 105 0.88 -25.15 -14.94
N ASP A 106 -0.27 -24.58 -15.31
CA ASP A 106 -0.35 -23.44 -16.23
C ASP A 106 0.38 -22.20 -15.71
N LEU A 107 0.50 -22.01 -14.40
CA LEU A 107 1.29 -20.91 -13.85
C LEU A 107 2.76 -20.97 -14.30
N ASN A 108 3.34 -22.16 -14.39
CA ASN A 108 4.69 -22.32 -14.93
C ASN A 108 4.75 -21.99 -16.42
N THR A 109 3.73 -22.38 -17.19
CA THR A 109 3.63 -22.08 -18.63
C THR A 109 3.48 -20.59 -18.86
N ILE A 110 2.61 -19.89 -18.13
CA ILE A 110 2.45 -18.44 -18.16
C ILE A 110 3.82 -17.75 -17.97
N ARG A 111 4.53 -18.11 -16.90
CA ARG A 111 5.85 -17.55 -16.61
C ARG A 111 6.89 -17.84 -17.72
N THR A 112 6.88 -19.05 -18.23
CA THR A 112 7.81 -19.44 -19.32
C THR A 112 7.53 -18.67 -20.60
N ASN A 113 6.27 -18.47 -20.94
CA ASN A 113 5.87 -17.66 -22.09
C ASN A 113 6.26 -16.19 -21.90
N ALA A 114 5.93 -15.61 -20.75
CA ALA A 114 6.30 -14.23 -20.40
C ALA A 114 7.83 -14.02 -20.42
N GLN A 115 8.61 -15.01 -19.95
CA GLN A 115 10.08 -14.97 -20.02
C GLN A 115 10.59 -15.00 -21.47
N ARG A 116 9.95 -15.80 -22.31
CA ARG A 116 10.34 -15.93 -23.74
C ARG A 116 10.01 -14.67 -24.53
N GLU A 117 8.87 -14.04 -24.25
CA GLU A 117 8.46 -12.80 -24.91
C GLU A 117 9.40 -11.66 -24.56
N GLY A 118 9.90 -11.61 -23.34
CA GLY A 118 10.78 -10.55 -22.85
C GLY A 118 10.01 -9.28 -22.46
N GLY A 119 10.54 -8.55 -21.47
CA GLY A 119 9.96 -7.31 -20.99
C GLY A 119 8.67 -7.45 -20.16
N ILE A 120 8.13 -8.66 -20.01
CA ILE A 120 6.93 -8.92 -19.19
C ILE A 120 7.31 -9.14 -17.74
N LEU A 121 8.27 -10.06 -17.48
CA LEU A 121 8.78 -10.26 -16.13
C LEU A 121 9.75 -9.15 -15.76
N ASN A 122 9.74 -8.75 -14.49
CA ASN A 122 10.73 -7.81 -14.01
C ASN A 122 12.15 -8.35 -14.20
N ALA A 123 13.06 -7.49 -14.66
CA ALA A 123 14.46 -7.84 -14.86
C ALA A 123 15.19 -8.15 -13.54
N ASP A 124 14.76 -7.51 -12.46
CA ASP A 124 15.24 -7.83 -11.11
C ASP A 124 14.54 -9.08 -10.59
N SER A 125 15.29 -10.16 -10.44
CA SER A 125 14.79 -11.44 -9.98
C SER A 125 14.25 -11.41 -8.53
N SER A 126 14.56 -10.37 -7.77
CA SER A 126 14.04 -10.16 -6.42
C SER A 126 12.63 -9.57 -6.40
N VAL A 127 12.15 -9.06 -7.51
CA VAL A 127 10.78 -8.55 -7.65
C VAL A 127 9.83 -9.71 -7.93
N LEU A 128 8.78 -9.85 -7.13
CA LEU A 128 7.71 -10.82 -7.36
C LEU A 128 6.85 -10.38 -8.55
N ASN A 129 6.50 -11.31 -9.42
CA ASN A 129 5.64 -11.07 -10.57
C ASN A 129 4.24 -11.64 -10.29
N MET A 130 3.23 -10.77 -10.22
CA MET A 130 1.83 -11.13 -9.98
C MET A 130 1.01 -10.90 -11.25
N PHE A 131 0.60 -11.99 -11.88
CA PHE A 131 -0.25 -11.98 -13.07
C PHE A 131 -1.71 -11.86 -12.67
N MET A 132 -2.35 -10.77 -13.03
CA MET A 132 -3.79 -10.60 -12.90
C MET A 132 -4.45 -11.31 -14.08
N VAL A 133 -5.27 -12.33 -13.79
CA VAL A 133 -5.83 -13.24 -14.80
C VAL A 133 -7.35 -13.32 -14.69
N ASN A 134 -8.03 -13.79 -15.74
CA ASN A 134 -9.47 -14.04 -15.70
C ASN A 134 -9.80 -15.42 -15.10
N VAL A 135 -8.94 -16.40 -15.32
CA VAL A 135 -9.08 -17.75 -14.74
C VAL A 135 -7.77 -18.16 -14.08
N VAL A 136 -7.80 -18.29 -12.76
CA VAL A 136 -6.63 -18.72 -11.99
C VAL A 136 -6.33 -20.20 -12.25
N PRO A 137 -5.07 -20.59 -12.49
CA PRO A 137 -4.70 -22.00 -12.54
C PRO A 137 -5.11 -22.72 -11.25
N GLY A 138 -5.71 -23.89 -11.38
CA GLY A 138 -6.30 -24.65 -10.26
C GLY A 138 -7.80 -24.41 -10.07
N PHE A 139 -8.38 -23.41 -10.72
CA PHE A 139 -9.79 -23.04 -10.58
C PHE A 139 -10.54 -23.15 -11.91
N ALA A 140 -11.86 -23.29 -11.82
CA ALA A 140 -12.80 -22.97 -12.88
C ALA A 140 -13.00 -21.45 -12.93
N PRO A 141 -13.61 -20.88 -14.00
CA PRO A 141 -13.99 -19.48 -14.03
C PRO A 141 -14.80 -19.08 -12.80
N LEU A 142 -14.40 -18.02 -12.13
CA LEU A 142 -15.04 -17.52 -10.91
C LEU A 142 -16.04 -16.41 -11.26
N GLY A 143 -17.07 -16.27 -10.42
CA GLY A 143 -17.98 -15.12 -10.52
C GLY A 143 -17.33 -13.84 -10.03
N GLU A 144 -17.90 -12.71 -10.44
CA GLU A 144 -17.41 -11.35 -10.19
C GLU A 144 -17.21 -11.01 -8.70
N ASN A 145 -17.84 -11.77 -7.78
CA ASN A 145 -17.78 -11.56 -6.34
C ASN A 145 -16.75 -12.46 -5.62
N ASN A 146 -15.83 -13.05 -6.36
CA ASN A 146 -14.83 -13.94 -5.80
C ASN A 146 -13.42 -13.42 -6.02
N ALA A 147 -12.53 -13.75 -5.09
CA ALA A 147 -11.09 -13.62 -5.26
C ALA A 147 -10.44 -15.00 -5.14
N ALA A 148 -9.40 -15.23 -5.89
CA ALA A 148 -8.60 -16.44 -5.80
C ALA A 148 -7.16 -16.15 -6.25
N GLY A 149 -6.24 -17.00 -5.80
CA GLY A 149 -4.84 -16.95 -6.21
C GLY A 149 -4.25 -18.33 -6.33
N LEU A 150 -3.12 -18.40 -6.99
CA LEU A 150 -2.20 -19.51 -6.99
C LEU A 150 -0.79 -18.98 -7.07
N ALA A 151 0.05 -19.31 -6.10
CA ALA A 151 1.44 -18.93 -6.09
C ALA A 151 2.37 -20.14 -6.11
N ARG A 152 3.62 -19.90 -6.45
CA ARG A 152 4.70 -20.87 -6.32
C ARG A 152 5.30 -20.78 -4.92
N ILE A 153 5.48 -21.93 -4.26
CA ILE A 153 6.10 -21.96 -2.93
C ILE A 153 7.61 -21.75 -3.06
N ALA A 154 8.14 -20.82 -2.26
CA ALA A 154 9.55 -20.41 -2.23
C ALA A 154 10.12 -20.06 -3.62
N ALA A 155 9.30 -19.50 -4.50
CA ALA A 155 9.68 -19.16 -5.86
C ALA A 155 8.83 -18.03 -6.43
N ASN A 156 9.33 -17.29 -7.43
CA ASN A 156 8.64 -16.18 -8.05
C ASN A 156 7.44 -16.64 -8.91
N GLY A 157 6.33 -15.94 -8.80
CA GLY A 157 5.15 -16.07 -9.66
C GLY A 157 3.87 -16.32 -8.88
N ILE A 158 2.90 -15.45 -9.15
CA ILE A 158 1.53 -15.50 -8.64
C ILE A 158 0.60 -15.35 -9.84
N ALA A 159 -0.52 -16.08 -9.88
CA ALA A 159 -1.66 -15.77 -10.73
C ALA A 159 -2.86 -15.47 -9.83
N ALA A 160 -3.52 -14.34 -10.05
CA ALA A 160 -4.57 -13.84 -9.19
C ALA A 160 -5.79 -13.34 -9.98
N PHE A 161 -6.98 -13.56 -9.42
CA PHE A 161 -8.25 -13.04 -9.90
C PHE A 161 -8.92 -12.24 -8.78
N THR A 162 -9.40 -11.05 -9.10
CA THR A 162 -9.98 -10.16 -8.09
C THR A 162 -11.42 -9.73 -8.40
N GLY A 163 -12.05 -10.22 -9.43
CA GLY A 163 -13.44 -9.92 -9.81
C GLY A 163 -13.87 -8.45 -9.74
N ASP A 164 -14.70 -7.99 -10.62
CA ASP A 164 -15.05 -6.56 -10.70
C ASP A 164 -15.91 -6.09 -9.52
N ASN A 165 -16.87 -6.91 -9.07
CA ASN A 165 -17.80 -6.52 -8.01
C ASN A 165 -17.27 -6.73 -6.60
N LEU A 166 -16.24 -7.52 -6.44
CA LEU A 166 -15.60 -7.77 -5.15
C LEU A 166 -15.12 -6.49 -4.48
N LEU A 167 -14.67 -5.53 -5.26
CA LEU A 167 -14.17 -4.23 -4.81
C LEU A 167 -15.25 -3.28 -4.32
N THR A 168 -16.52 -3.59 -4.55
CA THR A 168 -17.68 -2.77 -4.13
C THR A 168 -18.28 -3.21 -2.80
N PHE A 169 -17.95 -4.41 -2.32
CA PHE A 169 -18.42 -4.92 -1.03
C PHE A 169 -17.65 -4.33 0.14
N ALA A 170 -18.33 -4.11 1.26
CA ALA A 170 -17.68 -3.62 2.48
C ALA A 170 -16.53 -4.51 2.96
N GLY A 171 -16.66 -5.83 2.86
CA GLY A 171 -15.60 -6.81 3.15
C GLY A 171 -14.77 -7.24 1.95
N GLY A 172 -15.12 -6.80 0.73
CA GLY A 172 -14.48 -7.29 -0.49
C GLY A 172 -13.01 -6.87 -0.63
N ARG A 173 -12.67 -5.68 -0.16
CA ARG A 173 -11.27 -5.20 -0.15
C ARG A 173 -10.41 -5.98 0.81
N ASP A 174 -10.94 -6.28 2.01
CA ASP A 174 -10.22 -7.08 3.01
C ASP A 174 -9.99 -8.50 2.50
N VAL A 175 -11.00 -9.10 1.84
CA VAL A 175 -10.86 -10.43 1.22
C VAL A 175 -9.81 -10.43 0.12
N VAL A 176 -9.76 -9.41 -0.74
CA VAL A 176 -8.73 -9.31 -1.79
C VAL A 176 -7.34 -9.15 -1.16
N ALA A 177 -7.19 -8.25 -0.18
CA ALA A 177 -5.93 -8.05 0.52
C ALA A 177 -5.46 -9.35 1.19
N SER A 178 -6.37 -10.07 1.86
CA SER A 178 -6.09 -11.34 2.51
C SER A 178 -5.61 -12.40 1.52
N VAL A 179 -6.31 -12.60 0.39
CA VAL A 179 -5.92 -13.56 -0.66
C VAL A 179 -4.56 -13.18 -1.26
N MET A 180 -4.33 -11.92 -1.60
CA MET A 180 -3.05 -11.50 -2.18
C MET A 180 -1.89 -11.65 -1.18
N ALA A 181 -2.10 -11.30 0.09
CA ALA A 181 -1.11 -11.49 1.14
C ALA A 181 -0.79 -12.98 1.36
N HIS A 182 -1.79 -13.87 1.28
CA HIS A 182 -1.64 -15.31 1.34
C HIS A 182 -0.75 -15.83 0.20
N GLU A 183 -1.01 -15.40 -1.03
CA GLU A 183 -0.22 -15.81 -2.20
C GLU A 183 1.23 -15.31 -2.13
N ILE A 184 1.44 -14.08 -1.65
CA ILE A 184 2.80 -13.59 -1.35
C ILE A 184 3.47 -14.48 -0.31
N GLY A 185 2.75 -14.93 0.72
CA GLY A 185 3.25 -15.87 1.72
C GLY A 185 3.81 -17.15 1.12
N HIS A 186 3.14 -17.72 0.12
CA HIS A 186 3.66 -18.88 -0.62
C HIS A 186 4.98 -18.56 -1.33
N ASN A 187 5.09 -17.44 -2.03
CA ASN A 187 6.35 -17.05 -2.65
C ASN A 187 7.48 -16.90 -1.61
N LEU A 188 7.15 -16.47 -0.40
CA LEU A 188 8.10 -16.34 0.72
C LEU A 188 8.35 -17.68 1.46
N GLY A 189 7.86 -18.79 0.95
CA GLY A 189 8.15 -20.12 1.46
C GLY A 189 7.15 -20.71 2.43
N LEU A 190 6.03 -20.03 2.68
CA LEU A 190 4.99 -20.54 3.57
C LEU A 190 4.13 -21.58 2.87
N ASN A 191 3.83 -22.67 3.56
CA ASN A 191 2.86 -23.68 3.17
C ASN A 191 1.51 -23.41 3.82
N HIS A 192 0.46 -24.07 3.30
CA HIS A 192 -0.84 -24.06 3.96
C HIS A 192 -0.76 -24.58 5.40
N THR A 193 -1.55 -23.96 6.26
CA THR A 193 -1.90 -24.49 7.59
C THR A 193 -3.22 -25.29 7.51
N ALA A 194 -3.78 -25.68 8.67
CA ALA A 194 -5.05 -26.37 8.70
C ALA A 194 -6.17 -25.50 8.08
N ASN A 195 -7.03 -26.14 7.28
CA ASN A 195 -8.15 -25.44 6.64
C ASN A 195 -9.13 -24.89 7.70
N GLY A 196 -9.62 -23.65 7.48
CA GLY A 196 -10.53 -22.96 8.40
C GLY A 196 -9.89 -22.46 9.69
N GLY A 197 -8.56 -22.49 9.80
CA GLY A 197 -7.83 -21.99 10.98
C GLY A 197 -7.71 -20.48 11.04
N ALA A 198 -7.43 -19.97 12.25
CA ALA A 198 -7.14 -18.54 12.50
C ALA A 198 -5.69 -18.25 12.08
N ASN A 199 -5.42 -18.18 10.78
CA ASN A 199 -4.09 -17.97 10.22
C ASN A 199 -4.16 -17.53 8.76
N LEU A 200 -3.28 -16.60 8.34
CA LEU A 200 -3.18 -16.13 6.97
C LEU A 200 -3.02 -17.28 5.96
N MET A 201 -2.21 -18.29 6.29
CA MET A 201 -1.90 -19.40 5.39
C MET A 201 -2.92 -20.54 5.43
N SER A 202 -4.07 -20.36 6.08
CA SER A 202 -5.19 -21.29 6.00
C SER A 202 -5.94 -21.08 4.68
N PRO A 203 -6.22 -22.13 3.87
CA PRO A 203 -6.96 -21.98 2.61
C PRO A 203 -8.35 -21.35 2.74
N GLN A 204 -8.97 -21.47 3.92
CA GLN A 204 -10.23 -20.82 4.29
C GLN A 204 -10.05 -20.19 5.68
N GLY A 205 -9.02 -19.36 5.79
CA GLY A 205 -8.67 -18.70 7.05
C GLY A 205 -9.75 -17.75 7.53
N THR A 206 -9.84 -17.59 8.84
CA THR A 206 -10.75 -16.66 9.51
C THR A 206 -10.04 -15.41 10.00
N THR A 207 -8.71 -15.38 9.95
CA THR A 207 -7.86 -14.24 10.32
C THR A 207 -6.66 -14.14 9.39
N GLU A 208 -6.01 -12.98 9.38
CA GLU A 208 -4.79 -12.72 8.63
C GLU A 208 -3.53 -12.85 9.50
N GLN A 209 -3.62 -13.55 10.64
CA GLN A 209 -2.51 -13.69 11.58
C GLN A 209 -1.41 -14.61 11.05
N LEU A 210 -0.15 -14.26 11.33
CA LEU A 210 1.03 -15.11 11.14
C LEU A 210 1.59 -15.54 12.49
N ASP A 211 2.02 -16.80 12.61
CA ASP A 211 2.76 -17.24 13.78
C ASP A 211 4.26 -16.92 13.67
N GLN A 212 4.99 -17.05 14.79
CA GLN A 212 6.41 -16.74 14.83
C GLN A 212 7.26 -17.66 13.94
N SER A 213 6.85 -18.92 13.75
CA SER A 213 7.56 -19.86 12.88
C SER A 213 7.43 -19.44 11.41
N GLN A 214 6.25 -18.99 11.00
CA GLN A 214 6.00 -18.44 9.68
C GLN A 214 6.85 -17.18 9.45
N ILE A 215 6.87 -16.25 10.42
CA ILE A 215 7.70 -15.05 10.36
C ILE A 215 9.18 -15.40 10.21
N ASN A 216 9.68 -16.37 10.95
CA ASN A 216 11.06 -16.83 10.81
C ASN A 216 11.33 -17.47 9.44
N THR A 217 10.35 -18.17 8.88
CA THR A 217 10.45 -18.78 7.56
C THR A 217 10.57 -17.74 6.46
N VAL A 218 9.74 -16.69 6.47
CA VAL A 218 9.77 -15.64 5.42
C VAL A 218 11.11 -14.91 5.41
N PHE A 219 11.76 -14.71 6.55
CA PHE A 219 13.09 -14.09 6.57
C PHE A 219 14.20 -14.98 5.99
N SER A 220 13.97 -16.27 5.81
CA SER A 220 14.89 -17.14 5.08
C SER A 220 14.74 -17.03 3.56
N ALA A 221 13.65 -16.42 3.06
CA ALA A 221 13.41 -16.16 1.64
C ALA A 221 14.19 -14.93 1.13
N THR A 222 15.50 -14.90 1.36
CA THR A 222 16.37 -13.74 1.09
C THR A 222 16.41 -13.26 -0.35
N SER A 223 15.92 -14.09 -1.29
CA SER A 223 15.78 -13.69 -2.70
C SER A 223 14.78 -12.55 -2.86
N PHE A 224 13.71 -12.52 -2.06
CA PHE A 224 12.60 -11.57 -2.20
C PHE A 224 12.53 -10.59 -1.03
N VAL A 225 12.80 -11.05 0.18
CA VAL A 225 12.78 -10.21 1.39
C VAL A 225 14.10 -9.46 1.50
N LYS A 226 14.06 -8.17 1.19
CA LYS A 226 15.24 -7.31 1.23
C LYS A 226 15.24 -6.48 2.50
N GLN A 227 16.34 -6.50 3.23
CA GLN A 227 16.50 -5.61 4.37
C GLN A 227 16.48 -4.16 3.88
N LEU A 228 15.60 -3.37 4.48
CA LEU A 228 15.65 -1.93 4.31
C LEU A 228 16.92 -1.42 5.01
N PRO A 229 17.63 -0.49 4.43
CA PRO A 229 18.69 0.21 5.14
C PRO A 229 18.11 0.82 6.43
N ALA A 230 18.91 0.97 7.47
CA ALA A 230 18.47 1.62 8.70
C ALA A 230 17.86 3.00 8.36
N THR A 231 16.69 3.32 8.92
CA THR A 231 16.05 4.61 8.67
C THR A 231 16.98 5.74 9.09
N LEU A 232 17.28 6.66 8.19
CA LEU A 232 17.93 7.92 8.56
C LEU A 232 16.89 8.79 9.30
N ALA A 233 17.32 9.42 10.38
CA ALA A 233 16.48 10.44 11.00
C ALA A 233 16.23 11.57 9.98
N GLY A 234 14.98 11.91 9.75
CA GLY A 234 14.59 12.91 8.74
C GLY A 234 14.28 12.37 7.34
N ASP A 235 14.53 11.09 7.06
CA ASP A 235 14.12 10.40 5.83
C ASP A 235 12.66 9.95 5.98
N PHE A 236 11.73 10.85 5.68
CA PHE A 236 10.30 10.63 5.90
C PHE A 236 9.60 9.92 4.75
N ASN A 237 10.20 9.91 3.56
CA ASN A 237 9.70 9.14 2.42
C ASN A 237 10.29 7.72 2.34
N GLY A 238 11.36 7.45 3.10
CA GLY A 238 11.99 6.13 3.18
C GLY A 238 12.88 5.78 1.97
N ASP A 239 13.26 6.77 1.14
CA ASP A 239 14.05 6.52 -0.08
C ASP A 239 15.57 6.37 0.18
N GLY A 240 16.00 6.64 1.41
CA GLY A 240 17.38 6.50 1.82
C GLY A 240 18.24 7.76 1.69
N THR A 241 17.63 8.89 1.39
CA THR A 241 18.28 10.20 1.32
C THR A 241 17.43 11.21 2.11
N VAL A 242 18.04 12.05 2.91
CA VAL A 242 17.32 13.13 3.59
C VAL A 242 17.39 14.39 2.74
N ASP A 243 16.30 14.72 2.05
CA ASP A 243 16.28 15.86 1.11
C ASP A 243 14.98 16.71 1.19
N ALA A 244 14.72 17.51 0.18
CA ALA A 244 13.55 18.38 0.12
C ALA A 244 12.23 17.61 -0.04
N ALA A 245 12.26 16.37 -0.56
CA ALA A 245 11.07 15.53 -0.67
C ALA A 245 10.56 15.15 0.72
N ASP A 246 11.46 14.81 1.65
CA ASP A 246 11.12 14.50 3.04
C ASP A 246 10.48 15.66 3.76
N TYR A 247 11.00 16.87 3.55
CA TYR A 247 10.37 18.07 4.09
C TYR A 247 8.92 18.21 3.64
N SER A 248 8.63 17.89 2.38
CA SER A 248 7.28 17.96 1.85
C SER A 248 6.36 16.93 2.52
N ILE A 249 6.83 15.70 2.71
CA ILE A 249 6.09 14.63 3.42
C ILE A 249 5.84 15.02 4.89
N TRP A 250 6.88 15.48 5.58
CA TRP A 250 6.75 15.95 6.97
C TRP A 250 5.72 17.09 7.07
N ARG A 251 5.84 18.11 6.23
CA ARG A 251 4.96 19.30 6.25
C ARG A 251 3.50 18.91 6.01
N ASP A 252 3.24 18.07 4.99
CA ASP A 252 1.87 17.72 4.57
C ASP A 252 1.20 16.75 5.55
N SER A 253 1.99 16.08 6.40
CA SER A 253 1.51 15.13 7.43
C SER A 253 1.68 15.66 8.85
N LEU A 254 2.00 16.96 9.02
CA LEU A 254 2.20 17.59 10.32
C LEU A 254 0.89 17.64 11.13
N GLY A 255 0.98 17.16 12.37
CA GLY A 255 -0.18 17.05 13.27
C GLY A 255 -1.00 15.76 13.09
N GLY A 256 -0.65 14.93 12.10
CA GLY A 256 -1.13 13.58 11.92
C GLY A 256 -0.01 12.57 12.21
N THR A 257 0.66 12.10 11.14
CA THR A 257 1.75 11.11 11.24
C THR A 257 3.00 11.69 11.88
N TYR A 258 3.31 12.98 11.63
CA TYR A 258 4.54 13.62 12.09
C TYR A 258 4.27 14.77 13.06
N THR A 259 5.25 15.03 13.93
CA THR A 259 5.24 16.08 14.95
C THR A 259 6.17 17.24 14.55
N ALA A 260 5.97 18.41 15.14
CA ALA A 260 6.83 19.56 14.92
C ALA A 260 8.30 19.29 15.36
N ALA A 261 8.52 18.41 16.36
CA ALA A 261 9.86 18.07 16.82
C ALA A 261 10.70 17.36 15.74
N GLN A 262 10.06 16.56 14.88
CA GLN A 262 10.72 15.82 13.80
C GLN A 262 11.25 16.70 12.65
N TYR A 263 10.87 17.98 12.62
CA TYR A 263 11.54 18.95 11.77
C TYR A 263 13.06 19.04 12.04
N ASN A 264 13.46 18.92 13.31
CA ASN A 264 14.85 18.94 13.67
C ASN A 264 15.59 17.68 13.18
N ASP A 265 14.92 16.55 13.11
CA ASP A 265 15.49 15.32 12.56
C ASP A 265 15.84 15.54 11.08
N TRP A 266 14.89 16.03 10.28
CA TRP A 266 15.14 16.40 8.89
C TRP A 266 16.23 17.44 8.73
N LYS A 267 16.16 18.53 9.50
CA LYS A 267 17.11 19.64 9.39
C LYS A 267 18.54 19.23 9.72
N ASN A 268 18.72 18.40 10.75
CA ASN A 268 20.04 17.96 11.22
C ASN A 268 20.68 16.91 10.32
N HIS A 269 19.86 16.18 9.57
CA HIS A 269 20.30 15.10 8.70
C HIS A 269 20.16 15.43 7.21
N PHE A 270 19.80 16.69 6.87
CA PHE A 270 19.66 17.11 5.47
C PHE A 270 20.95 16.90 4.68
N GLY A 271 20.85 16.11 3.60
CA GLY A 271 21.98 15.69 2.77
C GLY A 271 22.60 14.35 3.18
N ASP A 272 22.17 13.75 4.28
CA ASP A 272 22.60 12.40 4.63
C ASP A 272 22.02 11.38 3.64
N SER A 273 22.82 10.35 3.32
CA SER A 273 22.42 9.24 2.47
C SER A 273 22.86 7.92 3.10
N ARG A 274 22.03 6.89 2.99
CA ARG A 274 22.31 5.55 3.52
C ARG A 274 23.51 4.87 2.88
N ASP A 275 23.80 5.19 1.63
CA ASP A 275 24.85 4.50 0.88
C ASP A 275 26.25 5.08 1.12
N GLY A 276 26.37 6.01 2.07
CA GLY A 276 27.65 6.68 2.39
C GLY A 276 28.25 7.47 1.21
N ALA A 277 27.63 7.39 0.05
CA ALA A 277 27.88 8.24 -1.07
C ALA A 277 26.95 9.44 -0.93
N GLY A 278 27.28 10.37 -0.06
CA GLY A 278 26.71 11.71 -0.14
C GLY A 278 26.74 12.07 -1.60
N ALA A 279 25.57 12.23 -2.23
CA ALA A 279 25.48 12.76 -3.58
C ALA A 279 26.08 14.16 -3.53
N SER A 280 27.39 14.25 -3.66
CA SER A 280 28.01 15.46 -4.11
C SER A 280 27.48 15.69 -5.50
N LEU A 281 26.38 16.45 -5.58
CA LEU A 281 26.02 17.11 -6.83
C LEU A 281 27.31 17.70 -7.39
N PRO A 282 27.64 17.49 -8.67
CA PRO A 282 28.80 18.13 -9.24
C PRO A 282 28.55 19.64 -9.16
N HIS A 283 29.12 20.25 -8.14
CA HIS A 283 29.20 21.69 -8.03
C HIS A 283 30.14 22.12 -9.14
N ALA A 284 29.58 22.60 -10.26
CA ALA A 284 30.32 23.27 -11.29
C ALA A 284 31.20 24.35 -10.64
N GLY A 285 32.52 24.17 -10.72
CA GLY A 285 33.52 24.84 -9.92
C GLY A 285 33.35 26.34 -9.75
N ILE A 286 33.30 26.73 -8.49
CA ILE A 286 33.78 28.03 -8.05
C ILE A 286 35.03 27.77 -7.23
N PRO A 287 36.23 28.18 -7.66
CA PRO A 287 37.46 28.00 -6.88
C PRO A 287 37.41 28.92 -5.67
N GLY A 288 37.43 28.37 -4.46
CA GLY A 288 37.73 29.13 -3.25
C GLY A 288 36.79 29.07 -2.07
N ALA A 289 35.88 28.07 -1.95
CA ALA A 289 35.09 27.91 -0.75
C ALA A 289 35.63 26.79 0.12
N THR A 290 36.29 27.12 1.19
CA THR A 290 36.56 26.24 2.33
C THR A 290 35.24 25.79 2.93
N GLY A 291 35.05 24.48 3.13
CA GLY A 291 33.79 23.85 3.52
C GLY A 291 33.13 24.51 4.72
N SER A 292 31.97 25.10 4.47
CA SER A 292 30.99 25.51 5.45
C SER A 292 29.79 24.62 5.23
N ALA A 293 29.30 23.99 6.30
CA ALA A 293 28.05 23.24 6.29
C ALA A 293 26.96 24.08 5.60
N GLY A 294 26.34 23.49 4.56
CA GLY A 294 25.33 24.17 3.78
C GLY A 294 24.21 24.70 4.68
N SER A 295 23.97 26.00 4.67
CA SER A 295 22.86 26.60 5.39
C SER A 295 21.56 26.22 4.69
N VAL A 296 20.71 25.48 5.38
CA VAL A 296 19.33 25.19 4.94
C VAL A 296 18.57 26.52 4.87
N PRO A 297 17.89 26.85 3.75
CA PRO A 297 17.06 28.05 3.70
C PRO A 297 15.90 27.90 4.69
N GLU A 298 15.84 28.75 5.71
CA GLU A 298 14.69 28.80 6.62
C GLU A 298 13.44 29.21 5.82
N PRO A 299 12.36 28.42 5.81
CA PRO A 299 11.14 28.84 5.13
C PRO A 299 10.54 30.01 5.89
N ALA A 300 10.40 31.16 5.21
CA ALA A 300 9.81 32.40 5.75
C ALA A 300 8.39 32.24 6.31
N THR A 301 7.76 31.10 6.06
CA THR A 301 6.40 30.75 6.48
C THR A 301 6.24 30.38 7.95
N ILE A 302 7.29 29.90 8.64
CA ILE A 302 7.19 29.56 10.09
C ILE A 302 7.05 30.83 10.93
N SER A 303 7.73 31.90 10.56
CA SER A 303 7.61 33.20 11.22
C SER A 303 6.22 33.82 11.03
N LEU A 304 5.57 33.59 9.89
CA LEU A 304 4.22 34.13 9.60
C LEU A 304 3.13 33.37 10.37
N LEU A 305 3.27 32.04 10.57
CA LEU A 305 2.28 31.25 11.30
C LEU A 305 2.29 31.57 12.82
N LEU A 306 3.46 31.82 13.39
CA LEU A 306 3.59 32.27 14.78
C LEU A 306 3.03 33.67 14.98
N LEU A 307 3.18 34.56 14.01
CA LEU A 307 2.65 35.93 14.08
C LEU A 307 1.12 35.95 13.98
N THR A 308 0.50 35.10 13.14
CA THR A 308 -0.96 35.00 13.03
C THR A 308 -1.61 34.36 14.26
N LEU A 309 -0.97 33.38 14.90
CA LEU A 309 -1.46 32.80 16.14
C LEU A 309 -1.38 33.77 17.32
N LEU A 310 -0.35 34.63 17.38
CA LEU A 310 -0.22 35.65 18.39
C LEU A 310 -1.27 36.78 18.24
N THR A 311 -1.61 37.16 17.00
CA THR A 311 -2.65 38.17 16.74
C THR A 311 -4.05 37.66 17.02
N LEU A 312 -4.35 36.36 16.78
CA LEU A 312 -5.64 35.79 17.15
C LEU A 312 -5.82 35.66 18.67
N ALA A 313 -4.74 35.40 19.43
CA ALA A 313 -4.80 35.31 20.88
C ALA A 313 -5.04 36.66 21.56
N THR A 314 -4.55 37.74 20.99
CA THR A 314 -4.77 39.12 21.51
C THR A 314 -6.15 39.66 21.17
N HIS A 315 -6.77 39.27 20.06
CA HIS A 315 -8.11 39.72 19.66
C HIS A 315 -9.26 39.09 20.46
N ARG A 316 -9.04 37.95 21.08
CA ARG A 316 -10.07 37.27 21.93
C ARG A 316 -10.26 37.91 23.32
N ARG A 317 -9.42 38.83 23.73
CA ARG A 317 -9.54 39.47 25.08
C ARG A 317 -10.38 40.75 25.10
N SER A 318 -10.95 41.24 24.00
CA SER A 318 -11.69 42.49 23.91
C SER A 318 -13.23 42.37 23.88
N PHE A 319 -13.81 41.23 24.03
CA PHE A 319 -15.27 41.08 24.11
C PHE A 319 -15.69 40.68 25.54
N ALA A 320 -15.87 41.67 26.41
CA ALA A 320 -16.62 41.51 27.66
C ALA A 320 -18.13 41.71 27.35
N PRO A 321 -19.02 40.87 27.87
CA PRO A 321 -20.45 41.02 27.67
C PRO A 321 -20.96 42.21 28.49
N ARG A 322 -21.61 43.19 27.85
CA ARG A 322 -22.40 44.23 28.53
C ARG A 322 -23.64 43.60 29.13
N SER A 323 -23.79 43.72 30.44
CA SER A 323 -24.99 43.39 31.19
C SER A 323 -26.12 44.36 30.78
N PHE A 324 -27.21 43.85 30.27
CA PHE A 324 -28.49 44.57 30.17
C PHE A 324 -29.19 44.48 31.52
N GLY A 325 -29.30 45.65 32.21
CA GLY A 325 -30.16 45.80 33.38
C GLY A 325 -31.63 45.79 32.97
N ALA A 326 -32.41 44.93 33.65
CA ALA A 326 -33.86 45.02 33.62
C ALA A 326 -34.32 46.09 34.58
N THR A 327 -35.13 47.03 34.12
CA THR A 327 -35.95 47.93 34.97
C THR A 327 -37.40 47.62 34.73
N THR A 328 -38.07 47.21 35.80
CA THR A 328 -39.52 47.23 36.20
C THR A 328 -40.54 47.05 35.14
#